data_f3344c9c81d068d11634a6fc6aef53f9
#
_entry.id   f3344c9c81d068d11634a6fc6aef53f9
#
_cell.length_a   1.000
_cell.length_b   1.000
_cell.length_c   1.000
_cell.angle_alpha   90.00
_cell.angle_beta   90.00
_cell.angle_gamma   90.00
#
_symmetry.space_group_name_H-M   'P 1'
#
loop_
_entity.id
_entity.type
_entity.pdbx_description
1 polymer ?
#
loop_
_entity_poly.entity_id
_entity_poly.type
_entity_poly.pdbx_seq_one_letter_code
_entity_poly.pdbx_strand_id
1 'polypeptide(L)'
;MEIVALVVAVVALLVAVEGLRRGARRPDDGLEAVPEDVHGLRQEVAALRREGSDALRHLAVVRYDAFGDMGGHLSWSVALLDDGGNGVVLTSIHGRSDARTYAKSISDWRCEQQLSPEELEAVDHARPQGS
;
A
#
# COMPACT_ATOMS: atom_id res chain seq x y z
N MET A 1 3.60 -16.01 66.04
CA MET A 1 2.64 -15.14 65.35
C MET A 1 3.37 -14.08 64.50
N GLU A 2 4.42 -13.47 65.00
CA GLU A 2 5.14 -12.43 64.24
C GLU A 2 5.86 -12.94 63.00
N ILE A 3 6.43 -14.17 63.06
CA ILE A 3 7.13 -14.80 61.94
C ILE A 3 6.16 -15.13 60.79
N VAL A 4 4.94 -15.55 61.10
CA VAL A 4 3.92 -15.86 60.11
C VAL A 4 3.46 -14.57 59.41
N ALA A 5 3.27 -13.47 60.14
CA ALA A 5 2.93 -12.18 59.60
C ALA A 5 4.02 -11.63 58.65
N LEU A 6 5.30 -11.84 59.04
CA LEU A 6 6.44 -11.43 58.20
C LEU A 6 6.48 -12.21 56.88
N VAL A 7 6.28 -13.54 56.93
CA VAL A 7 6.27 -14.38 55.75
C VAL A 7 5.14 -14.02 54.79
N VAL A 8 3.94 -13.77 55.33
CA VAL A 8 2.80 -13.31 54.55
C VAL A 8 3.07 -11.96 53.89
N ALA A 9 3.69 -11.01 54.59
CA ALA A 9 4.05 -9.70 54.04
C ALA A 9 5.06 -9.81 52.89
N VAL A 10 6.08 -10.69 53.05
CA VAL A 10 7.09 -10.92 51.97
C VAL A 10 6.47 -11.56 50.75
N VAL A 11 5.59 -12.53 50.94
CA VAL A 11 4.89 -13.20 49.81
C VAL A 11 3.96 -12.19 49.09
N ALA A 12 3.23 -11.36 49.83
CA ALA A 12 2.38 -10.34 49.24
C ALA A 12 3.20 -9.29 48.46
N LEU A 13 4.38 -8.94 48.96
CA LEU A 13 5.28 -8.00 48.24
C LEU A 13 5.82 -8.63 46.96
N LEU A 14 6.21 -9.91 46.96
CA LEU A 14 6.70 -10.62 45.81
C LEU A 14 5.60 -10.74 44.73
N VAL A 15 4.37 -11.04 45.12
CA VAL A 15 3.22 -11.09 44.20
C VAL A 15 2.92 -9.72 43.61
N ALA A 16 2.99 -8.63 44.39
CA ALA A 16 2.80 -7.29 43.92
C ALA A 16 3.89 -6.85 42.93
N VAL A 17 5.15 -7.18 43.17
CA VAL A 17 6.26 -6.90 42.27
C VAL A 17 6.12 -7.67 40.96
N GLU A 18 5.70 -8.92 41.03
CA GLU A 18 5.46 -9.74 39.83
C GLU A 18 4.26 -9.22 39.04
N GLY A 19 3.20 -8.76 39.70
CA GLY A 19 2.05 -8.12 39.07
C GLY A 19 2.43 -6.82 38.36
N LEU A 20 3.30 -5.98 38.97
CA LEU A 20 3.84 -4.77 38.36
C LEU A 20 4.73 -5.07 37.14
N ARG A 21 5.56 -6.10 37.24
CA ARG A 21 6.39 -6.55 36.10
C ARG A 21 5.57 -7.08 34.94
N ARG A 22 4.46 -7.78 35.20
CA ARG A 22 3.54 -8.26 34.16
C ARG A 22 2.66 -7.15 33.61
N GLY A 23 2.29 -6.16 34.44
CA GLY A 23 1.56 -4.99 34.00
C GLY A 23 2.38 -4.04 33.12
N ALA A 24 3.70 -3.99 33.31
CA ALA A 24 4.63 -3.24 32.45
C ALA A 24 4.87 -3.90 31.08
N ARG A 25 4.43 -5.16 30.91
CA ARG A 25 4.42 -5.88 29.65
C ARG A 25 3.01 -5.97 29.08
N ARG A 26 2.28 -4.87 29.07
CA ARG A 26 1.10 -4.81 28.19
C ARG A 26 1.64 -4.80 26.76
N PRO A 27 1.30 -5.80 25.93
CA PRO A 27 1.41 -5.59 24.51
C PRO A 27 0.47 -4.40 24.22
N ASP A 28 1.02 -3.34 23.72
CA ASP A 28 0.24 -2.26 23.16
C ASP A 28 -0.51 -2.86 21.96
N ASP A 29 -1.78 -3.20 22.19
CA ASP A 29 -2.65 -3.72 21.15
C ASP A 29 -2.80 -2.63 20.08
N GLY A 30 -1.97 -2.70 19.03
CA GLY A 30 -2.22 -1.95 17.82
C GLY A 30 -1.16 -0.99 17.35
N LEU A 31 -0.14 -0.70 18.12
CA LEU A 31 1.07 -0.07 17.63
C LEU A 31 2.21 -1.03 17.88
N GLU A 32 2.69 -1.67 16.84
CA GLU A 32 3.96 -2.39 16.88
C GLU A 32 4.97 -1.53 17.60
N ALA A 33 5.65 -2.09 18.60
CA ALA A 33 6.61 -1.35 19.41
C ALA A 33 7.57 -0.59 18.50
N VAL A 34 7.47 0.73 18.50
CA VAL A 34 8.39 1.58 17.72
C VAL A 34 9.79 1.31 18.24
N PRO A 35 10.76 0.91 17.39
CA PRO A 35 12.12 0.68 17.83
C PRO A 35 12.68 1.95 18.50
N GLU A 36 13.22 1.82 19.71
CA GLU A 36 13.73 2.96 20.46
C GLU A 36 15.03 3.54 19.88
N ASP A 37 15.69 2.80 19.00
CA ASP A 37 16.93 3.24 18.36
C ASP A 37 16.74 3.62 16.88
N VAL A 38 17.60 4.51 16.38
CA VAL A 38 17.57 4.99 15.00
C VAL A 38 17.82 3.86 13.99
N HIS A 39 18.64 2.87 14.37
CA HIS A 39 18.96 1.73 13.50
C HIS A 39 17.74 0.82 13.29
N GLY A 40 17.04 0.46 14.36
CA GLY A 40 15.80 -0.31 14.30
C GLY A 40 14.71 0.44 13.51
N LEU A 41 14.59 1.74 13.71
CA LEU A 41 13.66 2.58 12.96
C LEU A 41 13.97 2.59 11.45
N ARG A 42 15.25 2.68 11.07
CA ARG A 42 15.66 2.62 9.67
C ARG A 42 15.35 1.27 9.03
N GLN A 43 15.52 0.16 9.77
CA GLN A 43 15.16 -1.17 9.31
C GLN A 43 13.66 -1.31 9.09
N GLU A 44 12.86 -0.79 10.01
CA GLU A 44 11.39 -0.78 9.89
C GLU A 44 10.93 0.03 8.68
N VAL A 45 11.47 1.23 8.49
CA VAL A 45 11.17 2.07 7.31
C VAL A 45 11.57 1.37 6.01
N ALA A 46 12.71 0.68 5.97
CA ALA A 46 13.15 -0.07 4.80
C ALA A 46 12.22 -1.26 4.51
N ALA A 47 11.73 -1.95 5.54
CA ALA A 47 10.76 -3.03 5.39
C ALA A 47 9.42 -2.52 4.85
N LEU A 48 8.90 -1.42 5.42
CA LEU A 48 7.65 -0.79 4.98
C LEU A 48 7.75 -0.27 3.54
N ARG A 49 8.89 0.28 3.14
CA ARG A 49 9.12 0.69 1.75
C ARG A 49 9.11 -0.48 0.79
N ARG A 50 9.70 -1.62 1.16
CA ARG A 50 9.67 -2.83 0.33
C ARG A 50 8.25 -3.37 0.19
N GLU A 51 7.49 -3.44 1.26
CA GLU A 51 6.08 -3.84 1.22
C GLU A 51 5.24 -2.89 0.38
N GLY A 52 5.48 -1.58 0.51
CA GLY A 52 4.77 -0.56 -0.26
C GLY A 52 5.15 -0.52 -1.75
N SER A 53 6.33 -1.02 -2.12
CA SER A 53 6.82 -0.97 -3.50
C SER A 53 6.00 -1.84 -4.48
N ASP A 54 5.41 -2.92 -3.97
CA ASP A 54 4.60 -3.85 -4.75
C ASP A 54 3.10 -3.47 -4.76
N ALA A 55 2.73 -2.42 -4.04
CA ALA A 55 1.37 -1.92 -4.05
C ALA A 55 1.06 -1.13 -5.32
N LEU A 56 -0.12 -1.32 -5.88
CA LEU A 56 -0.62 -0.54 -7.03
C LEU A 56 -1.02 0.85 -6.54
N ARG A 57 -0.12 1.81 -6.60
CA ARG A 57 -0.31 3.17 -6.09
C ARG A 57 -0.12 4.28 -7.12
N HIS A 58 0.33 3.93 -8.31
CA HIS A 58 0.45 4.86 -9.42
C HIS A 58 -0.74 4.69 -10.35
N LEU A 59 -1.68 5.62 -10.27
CA LEU A 59 -2.92 5.58 -11.00
C LEU A 59 -3.07 6.83 -11.84
N ALA A 60 -3.46 6.65 -13.10
CA ALA A 60 -3.89 7.74 -13.96
C ALA A 60 -5.07 7.30 -14.82
N VAL A 61 -5.95 8.25 -15.11
CA VAL A 61 -7.12 8.04 -15.95
C VAL A 61 -7.09 9.06 -17.07
N VAL A 62 -7.20 8.60 -18.30
CA VAL A 62 -7.38 9.44 -19.49
C VAL A 62 -8.77 9.18 -20.05
N ARG A 63 -9.55 10.21 -20.22
CA ARG A 63 -10.89 10.13 -20.82
C ARG A 63 -10.89 10.80 -22.18
N TYR A 64 -11.56 10.19 -23.14
CA TYR A 64 -11.52 10.67 -24.53
C TYR A 64 -12.74 10.21 -25.32
N ASP A 65 -12.90 10.77 -26.51
CA ASP A 65 -13.85 10.31 -27.51
C ASP A 65 -13.11 9.48 -28.54
N ALA A 66 -13.30 8.15 -28.50
CA ALA A 66 -12.66 7.24 -29.44
C ALA A 66 -13.18 7.43 -30.89
N PHE A 67 -14.42 7.88 -31.00
CA PHE A 67 -15.06 8.22 -32.26
C PHE A 67 -15.48 9.70 -32.19
N GLY A 68 -14.91 10.53 -33.04
CA GLY A 68 -14.96 12.00 -32.94
C GLY A 68 -16.35 12.65 -33.00
N ASP A 69 -17.39 11.90 -33.38
CA ASP A 69 -18.79 12.37 -33.46
C ASP A 69 -19.64 11.99 -32.23
N MET A 70 -19.04 11.32 -31.25
CA MET A 70 -19.69 10.91 -29.99
C MET A 70 -19.20 11.73 -28.81
N GLY A 71 -19.85 12.86 -28.52
CA GLY A 71 -19.49 13.68 -27.37
C GLY A 71 -19.64 12.97 -26.02
N GLY A 72 -19.03 13.52 -24.97
CA GLY A 72 -19.17 13.10 -23.59
C GLY A 72 -17.99 12.33 -23.00
N HIS A 73 -16.91 12.11 -23.75
CA HIS A 73 -15.70 11.43 -23.25
C HIS A 73 -15.99 10.13 -22.54
N LEU A 74 -16.76 9.25 -23.18
CA LEU A 74 -17.20 7.98 -22.58
C LEU A 74 -16.12 6.91 -22.60
N SER A 75 -15.17 7.00 -23.54
CA SER A 75 -14.01 6.12 -23.61
C SER A 75 -12.98 6.53 -22.56
N TRP A 76 -12.24 5.56 -22.05
CA TRP A 76 -11.24 5.83 -21.02
C TRP A 76 -10.12 4.78 -21.05
N SER A 77 -8.96 5.20 -20.61
CA SER A 77 -7.82 4.33 -20.31
C SER A 77 -7.35 4.61 -18.89
N VAL A 78 -7.14 3.57 -18.11
CA VAL A 78 -6.68 3.63 -16.72
C VAL A 78 -5.39 2.85 -16.59
N ALA A 79 -4.35 3.48 -16.07
CA ALA A 79 -3.11 2.81 -15.69
C ALA A 79 -3.08 2.61 -14.18
N LEU A 80 -2.77 1.39 -13.76
CA LEU A 80 -2.60 0.98 -12.37
C LEU A 80 -1.25 0.26 -12.26
N LEU A 81 -0.30 0.90 -11.61
CA LEU A 81 1.09 0.45 -11.58
C LEU A 81 1.68 0.54 -10.16
N ASP A 82 2.64 -0.33 -9.88
CA ASP A 82 3.46 -0.25 -8.67
C ASP A 82 4.69 0.64 -8.88
N ASP A 83 5.56 0.73 -7.88
CA ASP A 83 6.79 1.53 -7.95
C ASP A 83 7.78 1.03 -9.01
N GLY A 84 7.78 -0.26 -9.29
CA GLY A 84 8.61 -0.87 -10.33
C GLY A 84 8.07 -0.70 -11.75
N GLY A 85 6.89 -0.09 -11.90
CA GLY A 85 6.24 0.05 -13.20
C GLY A 85 5.57 -1.22 -13.69
N ASN A 86 5.16 -2.08 -12.76
CA ASN A 86 4.44 -3.32 -13.07
C ASN A 86 2.96 -3.16 -12.72
N GLY A 87 2.09 -3.63 -13.57
CA GLY A 87 0.66 -3.55 -13.37
C GLY A 87 -0.12 -3.73 -14.65
N VAL A 88 -1.16 -2.96 -14.83
CA VAL A 88 -2.11 -3.13 -15.91
C VAL A 88 -2.58 -1.78 -16.46
N VAL A 89 -2.84 -1.74 -17.75
CA VAL A 89 -3.64 -0.71 -18.39
C VAL A 89 -4.96 -1.31 -18.81
N LEU A 90 -6.04 -0.70 -18.37
CA LEU A 90 -7.41 -1.04 -18.76
C LEU A 90 -7.93 0.05 -19.70
N THR A 91 -8.51 -0.36 -20.80
CA THR A 91 -9.10 0.56 -21.78
C THR A 91 -10.51 0.12 -22.11
N SER A 92 -11.44 1.05 -22.00
CA SER A 92 -12.81 0.84 -22.47
C SER A 92 -13.13 1.82 -23.59
N ILE A 93 -13.50 1.28 -24.74
CA ILE A 93 -13.86 2.04 -25.92
C ILE A 93 -15.38 1.96 -26.09
N HIS A 94 -16.02 3.12 -26.05
CA HIS A 94 -17.46 3.24 -26.22
C HIS A 94 -17.80 3.64 -27.64
N GLY A 95 -18.52 2.75 -28.34
CA GLY A 95 -19.16 3.03 -29.61
C GLY A 95 -20.63 3.40 -29.45
N ARG A 96 -21.34 3.57 -30.57
CA ARG A 96 -22.76 3.95 -30.56
C ARG A 96 -23.68 2.90 -29.95
N SER A 97 -23.36 1.61 -30.13
CA SER A 97 -24.21 0.49 -29.73
C SER A 97 -23.52 -0.52 -28.82
N ASP A 98 -22.20 -0.43 -28.66
CA ASP A 98 -21.43 -1.37 -27.86
C ASP A 98 -20.25 -0.69 -27.16
N ALA A 99 -19.74 -1.38 -26.14
CA ALA A 99 -18.51 -1.00 -25.46
C ALA A 99 -17.57 -2.21 -25.43
N ARG A 100 -16.29 -1.97 -25.63
CA ARG A 100 -15.26 -3.00 -25.56
C ARG A 100 -14.20 -2.63 -24.52
N THR A 101 -13.84 -3.58 -23.69
CA THR A 101 -12.82 -3.39 -22.66
C THR A 101 -11.63 -4.31 -22.91
N TYR A 102 -10.45 -3.76 -22.81
CA TYR A 102 -9.18 -4.44 -22.99
C TYR A 102 -8.30 -4.27 -21.76
N ALA A 103 -7.52 -5.28 -21.45
CA ALA A 103 -6.49 -5.23 -20.44
C ALA A 103 -5.14 -5.57 -21.05
N LYS A 104 -4.13 -4.76 -20.77
CA LYS A 104 -2.75 -5.01 -21.21
C LYS A 104 -1.84 -4.99 -20.00
N SER A 105 -0.98 -5.99 -19.88
CA SER A 105 0.00 -6.06 -18.80
C SER A 105 1.17 -5.14 -19.05
N ILE A 106 1.57 -4.39 -18.03
CA ILE A 106 2.74 -3.51 -18.05
C ILE A 106 3.81 -4.12 -17.16
N SER A 107 5.03 -4.12 -17.63
CA SER A 107 6.21 -4.58 -16.90
C SER A 107 7.35 -3.61 -17.12
N ASP A 108 7.95 -3.11 -16.06
CA ASP A 108 9.03 -2.11 -16.12
C ASP A 108 8.66 -0.89 -16.98
N TRP A 109 7.44 -0.36 -16.79
CA TRP A 109 6.85 0.76 -17.54
C TRP A 109 6.70 0.52 -19.04
N ARG A 110 6.75 -0.74 -19.47
CA ARG A 110 6.67 -1.14 -20.89
C ARG A 110 5.59 -2.19 -21.10
N CYS A 111 5.11 -2.25 -22.31
CA CYS A 111 4.16 -3.27 -22.74
C CYS A 111 4.69 -4.00 -23.97
N GLU A 112 4.55 -5.33 -24.00
CA GLU A 112 4.86 -6.15 -25.19
C GLU A 112 3.92 -5.87 -26.35
N GLN A 113 2.67 -5.56 -26.02
CA GLN A 113 1.67 -5.16 -27.00
C GLN A 113 1.78 -3.65 -27.29
N GLN A 114 1.41 -3.26 -28.49
CA GLN A 114 1.38 -1.86 -28.84
C GLN A 114 0.30 -1.12 -28.02
N LEU A 115 0.70 -0.05 -27.35
CA LEU A 115 -0.21 0.83 -26.63
C LEU A 115 -0.78 1.90 -27.57
N SER A 116 -2.06 2.23 -27.39
CA SER A 116 -2.64 3.39 -28.05
C SER A 116 -2.06 4.70 -27.48
N PRO A 117 -2.21 5.84 -28.18
CA PRO A 117 -1.77 7.12 -27.65
C PRO A 117 -2.34 7.46 -26.27
N GLU A 118 -3.60 7.15 -26.03
CA GLU A 118 -4.30 7.37 -24.77
C GLU A 118 -3.79 6.44 -23.65
N GLU A 119 -3.47 5.19 -23.99
CA GLU A 119 -2.87 4.24 -23.05
C GLU A 119 -1.46 4.66 -22.67
N LEU A 120 -0.65 5.13 -23.63
CA LEU A 120 0.68 5.71 -23.37
C LEU A 120 0.58 6.93 -22.47
N GLU A 121 -0.36 7.82 -22.73
CA GLU A 121 -0.61 9.01 -21.92
C GLU A 121 -0.97 8.61 -20.47
N ALA A 122 -1.83 7.59 -20.29
CA ALA A 122 -2.19 7.11 -18.98
C ALA A 122 -0.98 6.54 -18.22
N VAL A 123 -0.13 5.76 -18.87
CA VAL A 123 1.10 5.24 -18.27
C VAL A 123 2.07 6.36 -17.91
N ASP A 124 2.25 7.33 -18.79
CA ASP A 124 3.14 8.47 -18.53
C ASP A 124 2.65 9.34 -17.39
N HIS A 125 1.35 9.60 -17.29
CA HIS A 125 0.75 10.35 -16.19
C HIS A 125 0.82 9.58 -14.85
N ALA A 126 0.76 8.26 -14.88
CA ALA A 126 0.91 7.42 -13.69
C ALA A 126 2.35 7.36 -13.19
N ARG A 127 3.33 7.59 -14.06
CA ARG A 127 4.74 7.57 -13.71
C ARG A 127 5.07 8.72 -12.75
N PRO A 128 5.81 8.45 -11.63
CA PRO A 128 6.22 9.51 -10.73
C PRO A 128 7.05 10.57 -11.48
N GLN A 129 6.67 11.82 -11.33
CA GLN A 129 7.39 12.94 -11.92
C GLN A 129 8.50 13.38 -10.96
N GLY A 130 9.73 13.32 -11.39
CA GLY A 130 10.86 13.90 -10.69
C GLY A 130 11.57 12.95 -9.71
N SER A 131 12.16 11.93 -10.21
CA SER A 131 13.28 11.24 -9.55
C SER A 131 14.52 11.38 -10.41
#